data_e109134bb81fe6f11322b17d71c56627
#
_entry.id   e109134bb81fe6f11322b17d71c56627
#
_cell.length_a   1.000
_cell.length_b   1.000
_cell.length_c   1.000
_cell.angle_alpha   90.00
_cell.angle_beta   90.00
_cell.angle_gamma   90.00
#
_symmetry.space_group_name_H-M   'P 1'
#
loop_
_entity.id
_entity.type
_entity.pdbx_description
1 polymer ?
#
loop_
_entity_poly.entity_id
_entity_poly.type
_entity_poly.pdbx_seq_one_letter_code
_entity_poly.pdbx_strand_id
1 'polypeptide(L)'
;MGKFIVTIRKNGEFQFNLKATNGQVILTSEGYTTKAACLNGIESVKKNAQVEERFETKVAKNGKPYFNLKATNGQVIGASQMYANETNMKQGIASVMRNAPEAPVIEELD
;
A
#
# COMPACT_ATOMS: atom_id res chain seq x y z
N MET A 1 11.87 10.04 3.17
CA MET A 1 10.79 9.31 3.84
C MET A 1 9.48 9.51 3.12
N GLY A 2 8.70 8.44 2.99
CA GLY A 2 7.41 8.52 2.31
C GLY A 2 6.31 9.05 3.19
N LYS A 3 5.08 8.98 2.68
CA LYS A 3 3.91 9.44 3.44
C LYS A 3 2.66 8.67 3.00
N PHE A 4 1.71 8.51 3.92
CA PHE A 4 0.39 7.97 3.62
C PHE A 4 -0.55 9.13 3.34
N ILE A 5 -1.30 9.04 2.25
CA ILE A 5 -2.30 10.06 1.89
C ILE A 5 -3.67 9.40 1.99
N VAL A 6 -4.54 9.95 2.83
CA VAL A 6 -5.92 9.48 2.98
C VAL A 6 -6.83 10.35 2.13
N THR A 7 -7.62 9.72 1.27
CA THR A 7 -8.57 10.41 0.39
C THR A 7 -9.95 9.79 0.52
N ILE A 8 -10.97 10.46 -0.05
CA ILE A 8 -12.32 9.93 -0.14
C ILE A 8 -12.62 9.61 -1.60
N ARG A 9 -13.12 8.39 -1.85
CA ARG A 9 -13.53 7.96 -3.18
C ARG A 9 -14.89 8.57 -3.54
N LYS A 10 -15.24 8.50 -4.83
CA LYS A 10 -16.54 9.00 -5.31
C LYS A 10 -17.72 8.35 -4.59
N ASN A 11 -17.57 7.09 -4.17
CA ASN A 11 -18.63 6.36 -3.46
C ASN A 11 -18.68 6.68 -1.97
N GLY A 12 -17.85 7.62 -1.50
CA GLY A 12 -17.81 8.01 -0.08
C GLY A 12 -16.90 7.18 0.79
N GLU A 13 -16.26 6.15 0.25
CA GLU A 13 -15.33 5.34 1.02
C GLU A 13 -13.97 6.01 1.16
N PHE A 14 -13.31 5.73 2.28
CA PHE A 14 -11.95 6.22 2.54
C PHE A 14 -10.94 5.25 1.95
N GLN A 15 -9.83 5.80 1.49
CA GLN A 15 -8.75 5.03 0.89
C GLN A 15 -7.43 5.69 1.24
N PHE A 16 -6.36 4.90 1.35
CA PHE A 16 -5.03 5.49 1.51
C PHE A 16 -4.10 5.00 0.40
N ASN A 17 -3.14 5.86 0.08
CA ASN A 17 -2.02 5.51 -0.76
C ASN A 17 -0.74 5.76 0.03
N LEU A 18 0.23 4.88 -0.14
CA LEU A 18 1.57 5.13 0.39
C LEU A 18 2.42 5.66 -0.76
N LYS A 19 2.98 6.85 -0.58
CA LYS A 19 3.88 7.46 -1.55
C LYS A 19 5.30 7.33 -1.06
N ALA A 20 6.21 7.02 -1.99
CA ALA A 20 7.63 7.01 -1.70
C ALA A 20 8.17 8.44 -1.67
N THR A 21 9.42 8.59 -1.30
CA THR A 21 10.09 9.89 -1.23
C THR A 21 10.01 10.66 -2.54
N ASN A 22 10.04 9.94 -3.67
CA ASN A 22 9.96 10.57 -5.00
C ASN A 22 8.54 10.93 -5.43
N GLY A 23 7.55 10.72 -4.56
CA GLY A 23 6.15 11.06 -4.85
C GLY A 23 5.37 9.99 -5.57
N GLN A 24 5.98 8.87 -5.93
CA GLN A 24 5.27 7.78 -6.60
C GLN A 24 4.43 6.97 -5.60
N VAL A 25 3.22 6.59 -6.03
CA VAL A 25 2.38 5.70 -5.23
C VAL A 25 2.93 4.30 -5.33
N ILE A 26 3.30 3.72 -4.19
CA ILE A 26 3.89 2.38 -4.13
C ILE A 26 2.96 1.35 -3.51
N LEU A 27 1.89 1.79 -2.86
CA LEU A 27 0.88 0.88 -2.29
C LEU A 27 -0.45 1.61 -2.21
N THR A 28 -1.53 0.92 -2.59
CA THR A 28 -2.89 1.47 -2.57
C THR A 28 -3.78 0.52 -1.78
N SER A 29 -4.59 1.08 -0.88
CA SER A 29 -5.52 0.27 -0.09
C SER A 29 -6.83 0.04 -0.85
N GLU A 30 -7.65 -0.89 -0.35
CA GLU A 30 -9.05 -0.97 -0.75
C GLU A 30 -9.85 0.14 -0.07
N GLY A 31 -11.14 0.22 -0.37
CA GLY A 31 -12.00 1.22 0.24
C GLY A 31 -12.44 0.81 1.65
N TYR A 32 -12.52 1.79 2.53
CA TYR A 32 -13.00 1.60 3.90
C TYR A 32 -14.25 2.46 4.10
N THR A 33 -15.23 1.93 4.84
CA THR A 33 -16.48 2.65 5.06
C THR A 33 -16.33 3.79 6.08
N THR A 34 -15.32 3.72 6.95
CA THR A 34 -15.07 4.76 7.95
C THR A 34 -13.63 5.22 7.92
N LYS A 35 -13.38 6.45 8.38
CA LYS A 35 -12.01 6.94 8.48
C LYS A 35 -11.22 6.15 9.52
N ALA A 36 -11.86 5.77 10.63
CA ALA A 36 -11.20 4.98 11.67
C ALA A 36 -10.69 3.65 11.11
N ALA A 37 -11.50 2.97 10.28
CA ALA A 37 -11.08 1.71 9.68
C ALA A 37 -9.90 1.93 8.72
N CYS A 38 -9.92 3.04 7.97
CA CYS A 38 -8.83 3.39 7.06
C CYS A 38 -7.53 3.62 7.83
N LEU A 39 -7.59 4.36 8.92
CA LEU A 39 -6.41 4.62 9.75
C LEU A 39 -5.87 3.34 10.39
N ASN A 40 -6.76 2.43 10.79
CA ASN A 40 -6.34 1.11 11.28
C ASN A 40 -5.63 0.32 10.17
N GLY A 41 -6.10 0.45 8.94
CA GLY A 41 -5.43 -0.18 7.79
C GLY A 41 -4.02 0.34 7.60
N ILE A 42 -3.81 1.64 7.80
CA ILE A 42 -2.47 2.22 7.72
C ILE A 42 -1.56 1.64 8.79
N GLU A 43 -2.05 1.52 10.03
CA GLU A 43 -1.27 0.92 11.12
C GLU A 43 -0.93 -0.54 10.80
N SER A 44 -1.87 -1.26 10.19
CA SER A 44 -1.63 -2.63 9.75
C SER A 44 -0.53 -2.70 8.69
N VAL A 45 -0.52 -1.75 7.74
CA VAL A 45 0.55 -1.68 6.74
C VAL A 45 1.90 -1.44 7.41
N LYS A 46 1.97 -0.50 8.33
CA LYS A 46 3.24 -0.21 9.02
C LYS A 46 3.80 -1.44 9.71
N LYS A 47 2.92 -2.20 10.35
CA LYS A 47 3.31 -3.39 11.09
C LYS A 47 3.73 -4.53 10.15
N ASN A 48 2.89 -4.83 9.16
CA ASN A 48 3.10 -5.98 8.28
C ASN A 48 4.18 -5.74 7.24
N ALA A 49 4.43 -4.49 6.86
CA ALA A 49 5.48 -4.16 5.89
C ALA A 49 6.88 -4.46 6.41
N GLN A 50 7.03 -4.74 7.69
CA GLN A 50 8.33 -5.10 8.27
C GLN A 50 8.64 -6.58 8.11
N VAL A 51 7.69 -7.38 7.63
CA VAL A 51 7.85 -8.83 7.48
C VAL A 51 7.75 -9.15 5.99
N GLU A 52 8.86 -9.57 5.41
CA GLU A 52 8.94 -9.81 3.97
C GLU A 52 7.90 -10.84 3.50
N GLU A 53 7.65 -11.86 4.30
CA GLU A 53 6.71 -12.94 3.95
C GLU A 53 5.27 -12.47 3.83
N ARG A 54 4.95 -11.26 4.29
CA ARG A 54 3.60 -10.69 4.14
C ARG A 54 3.35 -10.15 2.72
N PHE A 55 4.41 -10.01 1.92
CA PHE A 55 4.27 -9.57 0.54
C PHE A 55 4.05 -10.78 -0.37
N GLU A 56 2.92 -10.80 -1.06
CA GLU A 56 2.60 -11.87 -2.00
C GLU A 56 2.80 -11.33 -3.41
N THR A 57 3.67 -11.99 -4.19
CA THR A 57 3.92 -11.59 -5.56
C THR A 57 2.94 -12.29 -6.50
N LYS A 58 2.47 -11.57 -7.51
CA LYS A 58 1.50 -12.08 -8.46
C LYS A 58 1.85 -11.60 -9.86
N VAL A 59 1.23 -12.23 -10.86
CA VAL A 59 1.38 -11.83 -12.25
C VAL A 59 0.00 -11.49 -12.78
N ALA A 60 -0.15 -10.29 -13.35
CA ALA A 60 -1.41 -9.84 -13.92
C ALA A 60 -1.69 -10.53 -15.25
N LYS A 61 -2.90 -10.35 -15.76
CA LYS A 61 -3.30 -10.97 -17.05
C LYS A 61 -2.39 -10.55 -18.21
N ASN A 62 -1.85 -9.34 -18.15
CA ASN A 62 -0.96 -8.84 -19.20
C ASN A 62 0.49 -9.31 -19.02
N GLY A 63 0.75 -10.19 -18.05
CA GLY A 63 2.08 -10.73 -17.79
C GLY A 63 2.96 -9.88 -16.91
N LYS A 64 2.48 -8.73 -16.45
CA LYS A 64 3.28 -7.85 -15.60
C LYS A 64 3.18 -8.26 -14.13
N PRO A 65 4.30 -8.26 -13.40
CA PRO A 65 4.28 -8.62 -11.98
C PRO A 65 3.79 -7.47 -11.11
N TYR A 66 3.18 -7.83 -9.99
CA TYR A 66 2.79 -6.87 -8.95
C TYR A 66 2.78 -7.62 -7.61
N PHE A 67 2.56 -6.90 -6.51
CA PHE A 67 2.49 -7.54 -5.21
C PHE A 67 1.32 -7.01 -4.40
N ASN A 68 0.87 -7.86 -3.48
CA ASN A 68 -0.09 -7.50 -2.44
C ASN A 68 0.60 -7.57 -1.10
N LEU A 69 0.23 -6.69 -0.18
CA LEU A 69 0.66 -6.79 1.21
C LEU A 69 -0.50 -7.35 2.01
N LYS A 70 -0.23 -8.40 2.77
CA LYS A 70 -1.25 -9.08 3.57
C LYS A 70 -1.04 -8.88 5.06
N ALA A 71 -2.15 -8.84 5.79
CA ALA A 71 -2.12 -8.84 7.24
C ALA A 71 -1.91 -10.27 7.74
N THR A 72 -1.74 -10.42 9.05
CA THR A 72 -1.53 -11.71 9.70
C THR A 72 -2.66 -12.70 9.39
N ASN A 73 -3.89 -12.20 9.25
CA ASN A 73 -5.05 -13.06 8.97
C ASN A 73 -5.19 -13.42 7.49
N GLY A 74 -4.23 -13.02 6.65
CA GLY A 74 -4.25 -13.32 5.22
C GLY A 74 -5.03 -12.34 4.36
N GLN A 75 -5.64 -11.33 4.94
CA GLN A 75 -6.37 -10.32 4.16
C GLN A 75 -5.41 -9.37 3.46
N VAL A 76 -5.72 -9.02 2.22
CA VAL A 76 -4.95 -8.03 1.48
C VAL A 76 -5.26 -6.64 2.03
N ILE A 77 -4.23 -5.94 2.50
CA ILE A 77 -4.39 -4.59 3.05
C ILE A 77 -3.85 -3.51 2.12
N GLY A 78 -3.16 -3.91 1.06
CA GLY A 78 -2.69 -2.98 0.04
C GLY A 78 -2.18 -3.73 -1.16
N ALA A 79 -2.19 -3.07 -2.31
CA ALA A 79 -1.71 -3.64 -3.56
C ALA A 79 -0.82 -2.63 -4.27
N SER A 80 0.19 -3.13 -4.96
CA SER A 80 1.07 -2.28 -5.76
C SER A 80 0.49 -2.06 -7.15
N GLN A 81 1.10 -1.11 -7.88
CA GLN A 81 0.90 -1.02 -9.31
C GLN A 81 1.60 -2.19 -9.99
N MET A 82 1.36 -2.36 -11.29
CA MET A 82 2.09 -3.35 -12.08
C MET A 82 3.45 -2.81 -12.46
N TYR A 83 4.45 -3.69 -12.44
CA TYR A 83 5.82 -3.33 -12.78
C TYR A 83 6.21 -3.94 -14.11
N ALA A 84 7.20 -3.34 -14.77
CA ALA A 84 7.67 -3.81 -16.07
C ALA A 84 8.32 -5.19 -15.97
N ASN A 85 8.98 -5.48 -14.85
CA ASN A 85 9.67 -6.75 -14.65
C ASN A 85 9.79 -7.07 -13.16
N GLU A 86 10.26 -8.28 -12.86
CA GLU A 86 10.35 -8.77 -11.49
C GLU A 86 11.36 -7.98 -10.65
N THR A 87 12.45 -7.55 -11.26
CA THR A 87 13.47 -6.76 -10.54
C THR A 87 12.86 -5.44 -10.05
N ASN A 88 12.11 -4.75 -10.91
CA ASN A 88 11.44 -3.50 -10.52
C ASN A 88 10.41 -3.75 -9.44
N MET A 89 9.67 -4.86 -9.52
CA MET A 89 8.68 -5.22 -8.51
C MET A 89 9.35 -5.43 -7.15
N LYS A 90 10.48 -6.13 -7.12
CA LYS A 90 11.22 -6.36 -5.87
C LYS A 90 11.73 -5.05 -5.27
N GLN A 91 12.12 -4.10 -6.11
CA GLN A 91 12.50 -2.77 -5.65
C GLN A 91 11.31 -2.04 -5.03
N GLY A 92 10.11 -2.25 -5.59
CA GLY A 92 8.88 -1.71 -5.03
C GLY A 92 8.58 -2.25 -3.64
N ILE A 93 8.76 -3.57 -3.44
CA ILE A 93 8.60 -4.18 -2.12
C ILE A 93 9.58 -3.56 -1.13
N ALA A 94 10.85 -3.43 -1.52
CA ALA A 94 11.85 -2.82 -0.65
C ALA A 94 11.50 -1.38 -0.31
N SER A 95 10.92 -0.65 -1.27
CA SER A 95 10.49 0.73 -1.06
C SER A 95 9.37 0.80 -0.01
N VAL A 96 8.39 -0.11 -0.09
CA VAL A 96 7.32 -0.16 0.92
C VAL A 96 7.92 -0.45 2.30
N MET A 97 8.83 -1.42 2.38
CA MET A 97 9.46 -1.78 3.66
C MET A 97 10.21 -0.60 4.28
N ARG A 98 10.87 0.22 3.44
CA ARG A 98 11.61 1.38 3.93
C ARG A 98 10.71 2.54 4.32
N ASN A 99 9.68 2.80 3.54
CA ASN A 99 8.88 4.01 3.70
C ASN A 99 7.74 3.88 4.70
N ALA A 100 7.13 2.70 4.81
CA ALA A 100 5.90 2.54 5.59
C ALA A 100 6.07 2.78 7.09
N PRO A 101 7.10 2.21 7.78
CA PRO A 101 7.10 2.23 9.25
C PRO A 101 7.05 3.61 9.87
N GLU A 102 7.66 4.61 9.26
CA GLU A 102 7.74 5.96 9.84
C GLU A 102 7.02 7.02 9.02
N ALA A 103 6.26 6.61 8.01
CA ALA A 103 5.58 7.55 7.14
C ALA A 103 4.47 8.29 7.90
N PRO A 104 4.43 9.62 7.81
CA PRO A 104 3.32 10.38 8.40
C PRO A 104 2.04 10.16 7.61
N VAL A 105 0.91 10.44 8.25
CA VAL A 105 -0.41 10.34 7.64
C VAL A 105 -0.92 11.74 7.33
N ILE A 106 -1.27 11.97 6.08
CA ILE A 106 -1.80 13.24 5.61
C ILE A 106 -3.20 13.01 5.07
N GLU A 107 -4.16 13.80 5.52
CA GLU A 107 -5.55 13.67 5.09
C GLU A 107 -5.86 14.71 4.02
N GLU A 108 -6.31 14.24 2.86
CA GLU A 108 -6.74 15.07 1.75
C GLU A 108 -8.19 14.68 1.43
N LEU A 109 -9.12 15.20 2.25
CA LEU A 109 -10.51 14.75 2.23
C LEU A 109 -11.43 15.66 1.41
N ASP A 110 -10.91 16.67 0.78
CA ASP A 110 -11.70 17.60 -0.06
C ASP A 110 -11.96 17.05 -1.45
#